data_20682bd123a884b78e57b5cf267bf4d0
#
_entry.id   20682bd123a884b78e57b5cf267bf4d0
#
_cell.length_a   1.000
_cell.length_b   1.000
_cell.length_c   1.000
_cell.angle_alpha   90.00
_cell.angle_beta   90.00
_cell.angle_gamma   90.00
#
_symmetry.space_group_name_H-M   'P 1'
#
loop_
_entity.id
_entity.type
_entity.pdbx_description
1 polymer ?
#
loop_
_entity_poly.entity_id
_entity_poly.type
_entity_poly.pdbx_seq_one_letter_code
_entity_poly.pdbx_strand_id
1 'polypeptide(L)'
;MKTKIINWGMIGAGDVTEVKSGPAFQKVEGSRMLAVMRRDEEKVKDYALRHSIPKWFTDAQKLIEDPEINAIYIATPPDTHDIYAIAALAAGKDVYVEKPMVLSVERAQELAAAVHNNKGKLSVAHYRREQPYFKKIKTLLEENTIGKPQMVLLQFANKPLTEMAMRDPKIKWRLDPGQSGGGLFHDLAPHQIDLMYYFFGTIRDVCGISHNQAGLYKADDVVAGQILFQNDLLFNGTWTFNAFEEVDSCQIIGTEGKLSFSVFSGQPIELVNKNGSQSFSFEALKHVQQPMIEAVVAYFKGERSNPCSVEEGLEVMKVLDALTGK
;
A
#
# COMPACT_ATOMS: atom_id res chain seq x y z
N MET A 1 24.46 9.41 22.53
CA MET A 1 24.36 8.16 21.74
C MET A 1 24.45 8.51 20.27
N LYS A 2 25.23 7.79 19.45
CA LYS A 2 25.23 8.02 18.00
C LYS A 2 23.85 7.60 17.45
N THR A 3 23.17 8.51 16.77
CA THR A 3 21.87 8.24 16.15
C THR A 3 22.01 7.09 15.14
N LYS A 4 21.25 5.99 15.31
CA LYS A 4 21.26 4.86 14.37
C LYS A 4 20.84 5.34 13.00
N ILE A 5 21.69 5.24 11.99
CA ILE A 5 21.35 5.57 10.59
C ILE A 5 20.78 4.31 9.94
N ILE A 6 19.66 4.44 9.25
CA ILE A 6 19.07 3.38 8.43
C ILE A 6 19.68 3.49 7.04
N ASN A 7 20.55 2.54 6.71
CA ASN A 7 21.18 2.37 5.41
C ASN A 7 20.34 1.40 4.57
N TRP A 8 19.66 1.90 3.57
CA TRP A 8 18.75 1.12 2.76
C TRP A 8 19.43 0.49 1.54
N GLY A 9 19.06 -0.78 1.28
CA GLY A 9 19.19 -1.40 -0.02
C GLY A 9 17.80 -1.50 -0.67
N MET A 10 17.66 -1.06 -1.91
CA MET A 10 16.41 -1.16 -2.67
C MET A 10 16.48 -2.30 -3.67
N ILE A 11 15.54 -3.24 -3.59
CA ILE A 11 15.35 -4.30 -4.57
C ILE A 11 14.15 -3.94 -5.46
N GLY A 12 14.39 -3.74 -6.77
CA GLY A 12 13.34 -3.35 -7.72
C GLY A 12 13.32 -1.85 -8.03
N ALA A 13 14.46 -1.28 -8.43
CA ALA A 13 14.53 0.11 -8.91
C ALA A 13 13.73 0.27 -10.22
N GLY A 14 12.47 0.69 -10.12
CA GLY A 14 11.50 0.83 -11.21
C GLY A 14 10.66 2.10 -11.11
N ASP A 15 9.55 2.17 -11.85
CA ASP A 15 8.72 3.39 -11.98
C ASP A 15 8.20 3.95 -10.64
N VAL A 16 7.78 3.07 -9.71
CA VAL A 16 7.30 3.49 -8.38
C VAL A 16 8.38 4.22 -7.61
N THR A 17 9.63 3.81 -7.78
CA THR A 17 10.77 4.36 -7.05
C THR A 17 11.37 5.60 -7.68
N GLU A 18 11.00 5.96 -8.91
CA GLU A 18 11.53 7.17 -9.58
C GLU A 18 11.10 8.46 -8.85
N VAL A 19 9.83 8.55 -8.45
CA VAL A 19 9.28 9.77 -7.85
C VAL A 19 8.57 9.49 -6.52
N LYS A 20 7.81 8.40 -6.43
CA LYS A 20 6.88 8.16 -5.31
C LYS A 20 7.59 7.82 -4.00
N SER A 21 8.65 7.01 -4.04
CA SER A 21 9.35 6.51 -2.85
C SER A 21 10.86 6.77 -2.85
N GLY A 22 11.58 6.44 -3.94
CA GLY A 22 13.05 6.44 -3.97
C GLY A 22 13.71 7.72 -3.45
N PRO A 23 13.39 8.92 -3.97
CA PRO A 23 13.99 10.16 -3.48
C PRO A 23 13.64 10.49 -2.02
N ALA A 24 12.53 9.96 -1.49
CA ALA A 24 12.12 10.21 -0.11
C ALA A 24 13.09 9.62 0.92
N PHE A 25 13.68 8.45 0.64
CA PHE A 25 14.64 7.81 1.54
C PHE A 25 15.87 8.68 1.84
N GLN A 26 16.26 9.56 0.93
CA GLN A 26 17.38 10.48 1.13
C GLN A 26 16.98 11.82 1.77
N LYS A 27 15.68 12.08 1.90
CA LYS A 27 15.13 13.31 2.50
C LYS A 27 14.75 13.14 3.96
N VAL A 28 14.59 11.90 4.40
CA VAL A 28 14.21 11.56 5.77
C VAL A 28 15.43 11.56 6.67
N GLU A 29 15.35 12.24 7.81
CA GLU A 29 16.45 12.35 8.76
C GLU A 29 16.84 10.96 9.32
N GLY A 30 18.14 10.67 9.29
CA GLY A 30 18.68 9.37 9.72
C GLY A 30 18.37 8.23 8.77
N SER A 31 18.05 8.52 7.52
CA SER A 31 17.80 7.58 6.44
C SER A 31 18.75 7.85 5.27
N ARG A 32 19.28 6.80 4.65
CA ARG A 32 20.18 6.92 3.50
C ARG A 32 19.96 5.74 2.55
N MET A 33 19.67 6.02 1.29
CA MET A 33 19.69 5.01 0.23
C MET A 33 21.14 4.71 -0.15
N LEU A 34 21.64 3.54 0.23
CA LEU A 34 23.04 3.17 0.02
C LEU A 34 23.23 2.35 -1.25
N ALA A 35 22.25 1.51 -1.60
CA ALA A 35 22.35 0.62 -2.75
C ALA A 35 21.01 0.41 -3.44
N VAL A 36 21.07 0.12 -4.74
CA VAL A 36 19.91 -0.27 -5.53
C VAL A 36 20.21 -1.53 -6.33
N MET A 37 19.16 -2.33 -6.56
CA MET A 37 19.25 -3.55 -7.35
C MET A 37 18.19 -3.57 -8.47
N ARG A 38 18.62 -3.94 -9.65
CA ARG A 38 17.78 -4.29 -10.80
C ARG A 38 18.51 -5.30 -11.68
N ARG A 39 17.80 -6.30 -12.22
CA ARG A 39 18.41 -7.35 -13.06
C ARG A 39 19.07 -6.84 -14.34
N ASP A 40 18.59 -5.72 -14.86
CA ASP A 40 19.13 -5.03 -16.04
C ASP A 40 20.26 -4.09 -15.59
N GLU A 41 21.49 -4.42 -15.95
CA GLU A 41 22.71 -3.72 -15.50
C GLU A 41 22.76 -2.27 -15.98
N GLU A 42 22.41 -2.00 -17.23
CA GLU A 42 22.43 -0.63 -17.78
C GLU A 42 21.42 0.26 -17.05
N LYS A 43 20.21 -0.27 -16.81
CA LYS A 43 19.16 0.47 -16.13
C LYS A 43 19.45 0.70 -14.66
N VAL A 44 20.12 -0.24 -13.96
CA VAL A 44 20.47 -0.02 -12.56
C VAL A 44 21.58 0.99 -12.39
N LYS A 45 22.58 1.00 -13.29
CA LYS A 45 23.65 2.00 -13.33
C LYS A 45 23.09 3.39 -13.59
N ASP A 46 22.22 3.54 -14.59
CA ASP A 46 21.55 4.80 -14.91
C ASP A 46 20.72 5.30 -13.70
N TYR A 47 19.93 4.41 -13.07
CA TYR A 47 19.16 4.78 -11.89
C TYR A 47 20.07 5.24 -10.74
N ALA A 48 21.12 4.49 -10.41
CA ALA A 48 22.05 4.82 -9.35
C ALA A 48 22.74 6.20 -9.59
N LEU A 49 23.14 6.45 -10.83
CA LEU A 49 23.76 7.73 -11.23
C LEU A 49 22.78 8.91 -11.06
N ARG A 50 21.57 8.80 -11.63
CA ARG A 50 20.56 9.87 -11.59
C ARG A 50 20.09 10.20 -10.17
N HIS A 51 20.05 9.20 -9.29
CA HIS A 51 19.62 9.35 -7.89
C HIS A 51 20.78 9.49 -6.90
N SER A 52 22.04 9.60 -7.39
CA SER A 52 23.25 9.74 -6.55
C SER A 52 23.39 8.63 -5.51
N ILE A 53 23.09 7.38 -5.88
CA ILE A 53 23.18 6.21 -5.01
C ILE A 53 24.54 5.53 -5.23
N PRO A 54 25.35 5.34 -4.16
CA PRO A 54 26.77 4.97 -4.32
C PRO A 54 26.99 3.53 -4.79
N LYS A 55 26.05 2.60 -4.53
CA LYS A 55 26.21 1.19 -4.88
C LYS A 55 25.05 0.72 -5.76
N TRP A 56 25.34 -0.20 -6.67
CA TRP A 56 24.32 -0.89 -7.46
C TRP A 56 24.66 -2.37 -7.61
N PHE A 57 23.62 -3.20 -7.76
CA PHE A 57 23.71 -4.65 -7.90
C PHE A 57 22.76 -5.14 -9.00
N THR A 58 23.13 -6.25 -9.64
CA THR A 58 22.22 -7.00 -10.55
C THR A 58 21.63 -8.25 -9.87
N ASP A 59 22.13 -8.57 -8.68
CA ASP A 59 21.76 -9.73 -7.88
C ASP A 59 21.27 -9.25 -6.49
N ALA A 60 20.05 -9.66 -6.11
CA ALA A 60 19.44 -9.28 -4.86
C ALA A 60 20.16 -9.88 -3.64
N GLN A 61 20.68 -11.11 -3.76
CA GLN A 61 21.38 -11.77 -2.65
C GLN A 61 22.64 -11.00 -2.27
N LYS A 62 23.41 -10.54 -3.27
CA LYS A 62 24.62 -9.73 -3.02
C LYS A 62 24.29 -8.40 -2.33
N LEU A 63 23.14 -7.78 -2.67
CA LEU A 63 22.68 -6.57 -1.98
C LEU A 63 22.25 -6.88 -0.55
N ILE A 64 21.53 -7.98 -0.30
CA ILE A 64 21.07 -8.41 1.03
C ILE A 64 22.28 -8.72 1.94
N GLU A 65 23.32 -9.33 1.42
CA GLU A 65 24.52 -9.72 2.16
C GLU A 65 25.50 -8.55 2.43
N ASP A 66 25.32 -7.39 1.79
CA ASP A 66 26.17 -6.23 2.02
C ASP A 66 26.12 -5.79 3.51
N PRO A 67 27.27 -5.81 4.24
CA PRO A 67 27.28 -5.52 5.68
C PRO A 67 26.99 -4.05 6.03
N GLU A 68 27.10 -3.13 5.08
CA GLU A 68 26.78 -1.72 5.30
C GLU A 68 25.27 -1.43 5.22
N ILE A 69 24.49 -2.35 4.64
CA ILE A 69 23.03 -2.25 4.53
C ILE A 69 22.40 -2.87 5.78
N ASN A 70 21.46 -2.17 6.42
CA ASN A 70 20.76 -2.68 7.59
C ASN A 70 19.23 -2.75 7.39
N ALA A 71 18.71 -2.19 6.30
CA ALA A 71 17.31 -2.29 5.92
C ALA A 71 17.13 -2.49 4.41
N ILE A 72 16.12 -3.25 4.03
CA ILE A 72 15.79 -3.55 2.62
C ILE A 72 14.41 -2.98 2.29
N TYR A 73 14.35 -2.19 1.22
CA TYR A 73 13.10 -1.79 0.59
C TYR A 73 12.83 -2.67 -0.64
N ILE A 74 11.68 -3.33 -0.67
CA ILE A 74 11.29 -4.24 -1.76
C ILE A 74 10.18 -3.58 -2.57
N ALA A 75 10.47 -3.27 -3.84
CA ALA A 75 9.58 -2.60 -4.79
C ALA A 75 9.51 -3.33 -6.14
N THR A 76 9.67 -4.62 -6.13
CA THR A 76 9.47 -5.52 -7.27
C THR A 76 7.97 -5.74 -7.53
N PRO A 77 7.56 -6.49 -8.56
CA PRO A 77 6.21 -7.03 -8.63
C PRO A 77 5.90 -7.98 -7.45
N PRO A 78 4.62 -8.10 -7.05
CA PRO A 78 4.22 -8.80 -5.81
C PRO A 78 4.60 -10.28 -5.75
N ASP A 79 4.80 -10.91 -6.89
CA ASP A 79 5.18 -12.33 -7.01
C ASP A 79 6.54 -12.69 -6.40
N THR A 80 7.34 -11.69 -6.07
CA THR A 80 8.68 -11.87 -5.48
C THR A 80 8.87 -11.20 -4.12
N HIS A 81 7.84 -10.55 -3.59
CA HIS A 81 7.93 -9.78 -2.34
C HIS A 81 8.32 -10.65 -1.15
N ASP A 82 7.66 -11.78 -0.94
CA ASP A 82 7.94 -12.73 0.15
C ASP A 82 9.32 -13.36 0.03
N ILE A 83 9.74 -13.74 -1.19
CA ILE A 83 11.06 -14.35 -1.44
C ILE A 83 12.17 -13.42 -0.94
N TYR A 84 12.13 -12.16 -1.35
CA TYR A 84 13.15 -11.20 -0.93
C TYR A 84 13.00 -10.76 0.52
N ALA A 85 11.76 -10.65 1.03
CA ALA A 85 11.52 -10.28 2.42
C ALA A 85 12.03 -11.35 3.38
N ILE A 86 11.72 -12.63 3.13
CA ILE A 86 12.20 -13.76 3.94
C ILE A 86 13.73 -13.84 3.91
N ALA A 87 14.36 -13.71 2.74
CA ALA A 87 15.82 -13.71 2.62
C ALA A 87 16.46 -12.54 3.40
N ALA A 88 15.89 -11.35 3.33
CA ALA A 88 16.38 -10.19 4.05
C ALA A 88 16.24 -10.35 5.57
N LEU A 89 15.08 -10.85 6.06
CA LEU A 89 14.85 -11.14 7.48
C LEU A 89 15.83 -12.20 8.00
N ALA A 90 16.07 -13.26 7.22
CA ALA A 90 17.05 -14.31 7.57
C ALA A 90 18.48 -13.77 7.66
N ALA A 91 18.83 -12.75 6.86
CA ALA A 91 20.09 -12.03 6.95
C ALA A 91 20.12 -10.97 8.07
N GLY A 92 19.07 -10.89 8.90
CA GLY A 92 18.96 -9.94 10.02
C GLY A 92 18.73 -8.48 9.62
N LYS A 93 18.22 -8.25 8.40
CA LYS A 93 17.87 -6.91 7.90
C LYS A 93 16.44 -6.54 8.28
N ASP A 94 16.19 -5.26 8.55
CA ASP A 94 14.83 -4.71 8.62
C ASP A 94 14.24 -4.61 7.21
N VAL A 95 12.91 -4.81 7.06
CA VAL A 95 12.25 -4.88 5.75
C VAL A 95 11.09 -3.87 5.64
N TYR A 96 11.07 -3.12 4.55
CA TYR A 96 9.90 -2.35 4.09
C TYR A 96 9.47 -2.90 2.74
N VAL A 97 8.26 -3.45 2.65
CA VAL A 97 7.77 -4.17 1.47
C VAL A 97 6.58 -3.46 0.84
N GLU A 98 6.57 -3.32 -0.50
CA GLU A 98 5.45 -2.74 -1.24
C GLU A 98 4.15 -3.54 -1.10
N LYS A 99 3.07 -2.84 -1.33
CA LYS A 99 1.73 -3.42 -1.43
C LYS A 99 1.41 -3.85 -2.90
N PRO A 100 0.54 -4.83 -3.13
CA PRO A 100 0.05 -5.80 -2.13
C PRO A 100 1.23 -6.57 -1.54
N MET A 101 1.13 -6.92 -0.26
CA MET A 101 2.27 -7.48 0.47
C MET A 101 2.83 -8.75 -0.18
N VAL A 102 1.94 -9.60 -0.70
CA VAL A 102 2.22 -10.85 -1.42
C VAL A 102 1.06 -11.19 -2.36
N LEU A 103 1.07 -12.38 -3.01
CA LEU A 103 0.03 -12.81 -3.96
C LEU A 103 -1.15 -13.55 -3.32
N SER A 104 -1.01 -14.14 -2.12
CA SER A 104 -2.07 -14.93 -1.47
C SER A 104 -1.97 -14.89 0.05
N VAL A 105 -3.05 -15.32 0.71
CA VAL A 105 -3.12 -15.41 2.18
C VAL A 105 -2.08 -16.40 2.71
N GLU A 106 -1.85 -17.55 2.06
CA GLU A 106 -0.85 -18.54 2.47
C GLU A 106 0.55 -17.95 2.50
N ARG A 107 0.95 -17.24 1.42
CA ARG A 107 2.26 -16.57 1.34
C ARG A 107 2.38 -15.45 2.39
N ALA A 108 1.27 -14.77 2.72
CA ALA A 108 1.25 -13.76 3.79
C ALA A 108 1.46 -14.40 5.17
N GLN A 109 0.88 -15.58 5.42
CA GLN A 109 1.10 -16.34 6.65
C GLN A 109 2.56 -16.82 6.77
N GLU A 110 3.16 -17.29 5.68
CA GLU A 110 4.58 -17.67 5.65
C GLU A 110 5.49 -16.48 5.95
N LEU A 111 5.19 -15.31 5.38
CA LEU A 111 5.94 -14.09 5.66
C LEU A 111 5.76 -13.64 7.11
N ALA A 112 4.55 -13.71 7.68
CA ALA A 112 4.29 -13.40 9.08
C ALA A 112 5.09 -14.34 10.01
N ALA A 113 5.11 -15.64 9.72
CA ALA A 113 5.92 -16.61 10.45
C ALA A 113 7.42 -16.27 10.36
N ALA A 114 7.90 -15.87 9.19
CA ALA A 114 9.29 -15.44 9.01
C ALA A 114 9.64 -14.19 9.84
N VAL A 115 8.72 -13.21 9.94
CA VAL A 115 8.91 -12.02 10.80
C VAL A 115 9.04 -12.44 12.27
N HIS A 116 8.18 -13.34 12.75
CA HIS A 116 8.21 -13.80 14.15
C HIS A 116 9.46 -14.65 14.48
N ASN A 117 9.96 -15.40 13.51
CA ASN A 117 11.11 -16.31 13.72
C ASN A 117 12.46 -15.59 13.56
N ASN A 118 12.49 -14.38 13.07
CA ASN A 118 13.71 -13.61 12.83
C ASN A 118 13.80 -12.37 13.74
N LYS A 119 15.00 -11.78 13.83
CA LYS A 119 15.23 -10.56 14.62
C LYS A 119 14.92 -9.27 13.88
N GLY A 120 14.79 -9.34 12.55
CA GLY A 120 14.47 -8.19 11.70
C GLY A 120 13.03 -7.74 11.88
N LYS A 121 12.80 -6.45 11.67
CA LYS A 121 11.48 -5.83 11.68
C LYS A 121 10.91 -5.79 10.26
N LEU A 122 9.59 -5.87 10.11
CA LEU A 122 8.94 -5.66 8.83
C LEU A 122 7.81 -4.63 8.94
N SER A 123 7.71 -3.75 7.94
CA SER A 123 6.56 -2.86 7.75
C SER A 123 6.06 -2.94 6.31
N VAL A 124 4.74 -2.92 6.11
CA VAL A 124 4.09 -2.96 4.79
C VAL A 124 3.83 -1.55 4.29
N ALA A 125 4.02 -1.31 2.99
CA ALA A 125 3.94 0.01 2.36
C ALA A 125 2.49 0.49 2.11
N HIS A 126 1.61 0.35 3.10
CA HIS A 126 0.30 0.98 3.09
C HIS A 126 0.41 2.48 3.45
N TYR A 127 1.13 3.21 2.61
CA TYR A 127 1.66 4.55 2.88
C TYR A 127 0.61 5.64 3.08
N ARG A 128 -0.64 5.39 2.64
CA ARG A 128 -1.73 6.39 2.78
C ARG A 128 -2.07 6.67 4.23
N ARG A 129 -1.89 5.71 5.15
CA ARG A 129 -2.11 5.88 6.60
C ARG A 129 -1.36 7.08 7.18
N GLU A 130 -0.16 7.36 6.69
CA GLU A 130 0.70 8.45 7.20
C GLU A 130 0.52 9.78 6.44
N GLN A 131 -0.24 9.80 5.35
CA GLN A 131 -0.52 11.05 4.63
C GLN A 131 -1.41 11.98 5.46
N PRO A 132 -1.12 13.30 5.51
CA PRO A 132 -1.88 14.26 6.31
C PRO A 132 -3.39 14.22 6.03
N TYR A 133 -3.78 13.98 4.79
CA TYR A 133 -5.16 13.83 4.35
C TYR A 133 -5.90 12.71 5.12
N PHE A 134 -5.36 11.50 5.15
CA PHE A 134 -6.01 10.36 5.83
C PHE A 134 -5.88 10.43 7.35
N LYS A 135 -4.81 11.04 7.86
CA LYS A 135 -4.69 11.39 9.29
C LYS A 135 -5.79 12.35 9.73
N LYS A 136 -6.13 13.34 8.90
CA LYS A 136 -7.24 14.26 9.22
C LYS A 136 -8.57 13.52 9.31
N ILE A 137 -8.85 12.58 8.39
CA ILE A 137 -10.06 11.74 8.46
C ILE A 137 -10.09 10.96 9.79
N LYS A 138 -8.97 10.30 10.13
CA LYS A 138 -8.87 9.55 11.38
C LYS A 138 -9.12 10.44 12.62
N THR A 139 -8.51 11.62 12.66
CA THR A 139 -8.74 12.60 13.73
C THR A 139 -10.21 13.00 13.83
N LEU A 140 -10.88 13.30 12.71
CA LEU A 140 -12.31 13.65 12.71
C LEU A 140 -13.19 12.50 13.24
N LEU A 141 -12.84 11.26 12.96
CA LEU A 141 -13.52 10.08 13.49
C LEU A 141 -13.26 9.91 15.01
N GLU A 142 -12.03 10.07 15.47
CA GLU A 142 -11.64 10.01 16.89
C GLU A 142 -12.27 11.13 17.71
N GLU A 143 -12.44 12.32 17.12
CA GLU A 143 -13.16 13.46 17.71
C GLU A 143 -14.69 13.29 17.69
N ASN A 144 -15.23 12.17 17.17
CA ASN A 144 -16.66 11.89 17.03
C ASN A 144 -17.46 12.98 16.29
N THR A 145 -16.84 13.64 15.29
CA THR A 145 -17.46 14.78 14.59
C THR A 145 -18.73 14.41 13.80
N ILE A 146 -18.92 13.13 13.52
CA ILE A 146 -20.11 12.56 12.85
C ILE A 146 -20.92 11.64 13.77
N GLY A 147 -20.62 11.62 15.08
CA GLY A 147 -21.18 10.64 16.00
C GLY A 147 -20.65 9.22 15.74
N LYS A 148 -21.38 8.18 16.17
CA LYS A 148 -20.98 6.78 15.94
C LYS A 148 -21.08 6.45 14.43
N PRO A 149 -19.97 6.04 13.77
CA PRO A 149 -20.03 5.56 12.40
C PRO A 149 -20.98 4.35 12.27
N GLN A 150 -21.85 4.37 11.25
CA GLN A 150 -22.87 3.33 10.99
C GLN A 150 -22.59 2.57 9.71
N MET A 151 -22.18 3.28 8.66
CA MET A 151 -21.98 2.70 7.34
C MET A 151 -20.89 3.42 6.56
N VAL A 152 -20.15 2.67 5.77
CA VAL A 152 -19.24 3.20 4.74
C VAL A 152 -19.76 2.79 3.37
N LEU A 153 -19.79 3.75 2.45
CA LEU A 153 -20.11 3.54 1.03
C LEU A 153 -18.88 3.91 0.20
N LEU A 154 -18.30 2.95 -0.49
CA LEU A 154 -17.18 3.16 -1.40
C LEU A 154 -17.60 2.80 -2.81
N GLN A 155 -17.39 3.73 -3.73
CA GLN A 155 -17.53 3.51 -5.16
C GLN A 155 -16.25 3.91 -5.86
N PHE A 156 -15.65 2.95 -6.58
CA PHE A 156 -14.48 3.19 -7.39
C PHE A 156 -14.71 2.68 -8.81
N ALA A 157 -14.59 3.57 -9.78
CA ALA A 157 -14.81 3.24 -11.17
C ALA A 157 -13.74 3.87 -12.06
N ASN A 158 -13.21 3.11 -12.99
CA ASN A 158 -12.31 3.57 -14.03
C ASN A 158 -12.86 3.22 -15.41
N LYS A 159 -12.53 4.05 -16.39
CA LYS A 159 -12.76 3.73 -17.81
C LYS A 159 -11.92 2.53 -18.23
N PRO A 160 -12.35 1.76 -19.22
CA PRO A 160 -11.57 0.65 -19.75
C PRO A 160 -10.21 1.14 -20.27
N LEU A 161 -9.18 0.34 -20.07
CA LEU A 161 -7.86 0.59 -20.63
C LEU A 161 -7.92 0.53 -22.16
N THR A 162 -7.19 1.43 -22.81
CA THR A 162 -7.00 1.36 -24.27
C THR A 162 -6.15 0.15 -24.64
N GLU A 163 -6.28 -0.38 -25.86
CA GLU A 163 -5.42 -1.48 -26.35
C GLU A 163 -3.93 -1.16 -26.22
N MET A 164 -3.54 0.10 -26.48
CA MET A 164 -2.14 0.52 -26.37
C MET A 164 -1.67 0.45 -24.91
N ALA A 165 -2.49 0.90 -23.94
CA ALA A 165 -2.16 0.80 -22.51
C ALA A 165 -2.05 -0.66 -22.03
N MET A 166 -2.93 -1.55 -22.52
CA MET A 166 -2.88 -2.98 -22.16
C MET A 166 -1.62 -3.69 -22.71
N ARG A 167 -1.01 -3.17 -23.80
CA ARG A 167 0.24 -3.69 -24.36
C ARG A 167 1.49 -3.13 -23.68
N ASP A 168 1.38 -2.05 -22.91
CA ASP A 168 2.51 -1.48 -22.17
C ASP A 168 3.02 -2.49 -21.12
N PRO A 169 4.30 -2.89 -21.17
CA PRO A 169 4.89 -3.79 -20.16
C PRO A 169 4.69 -3.33 -18.72
N LYS A 170 4.58 -2.02 -18.47
CA LYS A 170 4.35 -1.44 -17.16
C LYS A 170 2.95 -1.73 -16.60
N ILE A 171 1.99 -1.99 -17.48
CA ILE A 171 0.58 -2.26 -17.12
C ILE A 171 0.26 -3.73 -17.30
N LYS A 172 0.79 -4.36 -18.33
CA LYS A 172 0.47 -5.73 -18.75
C LYS A 172 0.51 -6.76 -17.60
N TRP A 173 1.53 -6.71 -16.75
CA TRP A 173 1.66 -7.63 -15.63
C TRP A 173 0.51 -7.49 -14.60
N ARG A 174 -0.07 -6.27 -14.47
CA ARG A 174 -1.21 -6.01 -13.58
C ARG A 174 -2.50 -6.66 -14.07
N LEU A 175 -2.59 -6.95 -15.37
CA LEU A 175 -3.76 -7.57 -16.01
C LEU A 175 -3.70 -9.10 -15.98
N ASP A 176 -2.57 -9.67 -15.56
CA ASP A 176 -2.39 -11.11 -15.40
C ASP A 176 -2.55 -11.50 -13.92
N PRO A 177 -3.63 -12.25 -13.56
CA PRO A 177 -3.86 -12.67 -12.17
C PRO A 177 -2.70 -13.44 -11.55
N GLY A 178 -1.96 -14.21 -12.36
CA GLY A 178 -0.79 -14.97 -11.88
C GLY A 178 0.38 -14.12 -11.43
N GLN A 179 0.47 -12.86 -11.90
CA GLN A 179 1.55 -11.93 -11.54
C GLN A 179 1.09 -10.87 -10.54
N SER A 180 -0.17 -10.44 -10.64
CA SER A 180 -0.74 -9.35 -9.84
C SER A 180 -1.53 -9.81 -8.62
N GLY A 181 -1.87 -11.10 -8.54
CA GLY A 181 -2.76 -11.67 -7.54
C GLY A 181 -4.25 -11.59 -7.90
N GLY A 182 -4.66 -10.72 -8.83
CA GLY A 182 -6.07 -10.57 -9.21
C GLY A 182 -6.39 -9.27 -9.97
N GLY A 183 -5.43 -8.77 -10.75
CA GLY A 183 -5.68 -7.66 -11.65
C GLY A 183 -5.64 -6.28 -11.02
N LEU A 184 -6.32 -5.34 -11.66
CA LEU A 184 -6.39 -3.94 -11.22
C LEU A 184 -7.04 -3.80 -9.84
N PHE A 185 -7.99 -4.69 -9.49
CA PHE A 185 -8.57 -4.72 -8.17
C PHE A 185 -7.50 -4.96 -7.09
N HIS A 186 -6.66 -5.98 -7.25
CA HIS A 186 -5.58 -6.31 -6.29
C HIS A 186 -4.45 -5.26 -6.27
N ASP A 187 -4.31 -4.43 -7.31
CA ASP A 187 -3.38 -3.29 -7.28
C ASP A 187 -3.95 -2.08 -6.52
N LEU A 188 -5.25 -1.78 -6.66
CA LEU A 188 -5.84 -0.52 -6.18
C LEU A 188 -6.64 -0.70 -4.88
N ALA A 189 -7.47 -1.73 -4.75
CA ALA A 189 -8.29 -1.95 -3.58
C ALA A 189 -7.52 -2.13 -2.25
N PRO A 190 -6.27 -2.66 -2.23
CA PRO A 190 -5.49 -2.71 -0.99
C PRO A 190 -5.34 -1.36 -0.30
N HIS A 191 -5.23 -0.26 -1.04
CA HIS A 191 -5.17 1.08 -0.46
C HIS A 191 -6.46 1.49 0.26
N GLN A 192 -7.60 1.11 -0.30
CA GLN A 192 -8.92 1.46 0.23
C GLN A 192 -9.27 0.56 1.42
N ILE A 193 -9.06 -0.75 1.30
CA ILE A 193 -9.32 -1.73 2.36
C ILE A 193 -8.40 -1.49 3.56
N ASP A 194 -7.13 -1.21 3.33
CA ASP A 194 -6.17 -0.85 4.37
C ASP A 194 -6.59 0.39 5.16
N LEU A 195 -7.08 1.43 4.48
CA LEU A 195 -7.60 2.63 5.14
C LEU A 195 -8.84 2.30 5.99
N MET A 196 -9.72 1.42 5.54
CA MET A 196 -10.87 1.00 6.33
C MET A 196 -10.43 0.24 7.60
N TYR A 197 -9.46 -0.67 7.47
CA TYR A 197 -8.86 -1.34 8.61
C TYR A 197 -8.20 -0.34 9.58
N TYR A 198 -7.43 0.62 9.05
CA TYR A 198 -6.78 1.68 9.81
C TYR A 198 -7.77 2.57 10.57
N PHE A 199 -8.94 2.88 9.98
CA PHE A 199 -9.96 3.71 10.60
C PHE A 199 -10.79 2.96 11.64
N PHE A 200 -11.20 1.73 11.34
CA PHE A 200 -12.23 1.02 12.08
C PHE A 200 -11.76 -0.24 12.82
N GLY A 201 -10.52 -0.68 12.58
CA GLY A 201 -9.91 -1.81 13.28
C GLY A 201 -10.37 -3.17 12.76
N THR A 202 -10.53 -4.13 13.68
CA THR A 202 -10.69 -5.54 13.39
C THR A 202 -11.95 -5.86 12.58
N ILE A 203 -11.79 -6.70 11.57
CA ILE A 203 -12.84 -7.20 10.69
C ILE A 203 -13.47 -8.46 11.32
N ARG A 204 -14.80 -8.57 11.26
CA ARG A 204 -15.57 -9.71 11.77
C ARG A 204 -15.98 -10.67 10.66
N ASP A 205 -16.45 -10.11 9.53
CA ASP A 205 -16.95 -10.91 8.41
C ASP A 205 -16.76 -10.15 7.08
N VAL A 206 -16.61 -10.92 5.99
CA VAL A 206 -16.44 -10.37 4.63
C VAL A 206 -17.20 -11.25 3.64
N CYS A 207 -17.93 -10.65 2.73
CA CYS A 207 -18.51 -11.35 1.58
C CYS A 207 -18.40 -10.49 0.32
N GLY A 208 -18.25 -11.14 -0.82
CA GLY A 208 -18.13 -10.43 -2.10
C GLY A 208 -18.41 -11.30 -3.30
N ILE A 209 -18.45 -10.64 -4.43
CA ILE A 209 -18.57 -11.25 -5.75
C ILE A 209 -17.65 -10.52 -6.73
N SER A 210 -16.96 -11.28 -7.55
CA SER A 210 -16.13 -10.74 -8.62
C SER A 210 -16.49 -11.39 -9.96
N HIS A 211 -16.29 -10.64 -11.04
CA HIS A 211 -16.58 -11.11 -12.39
C HIS A 211 -15.75 -10.37 -13.43
N ASN A 212 -15.34 -11.09 -14.48
CA ASN A 212 -14.78 -10.49 -15.68
C ASN A 212 -15.89 -10.20 -16.68
N GLN A 213 -16.44 -8.99 -16.61
CA GLN A 213 -17.62 -8.59 -17.38
C GLN A 213 -17.27 -8.17 -18.81
N ALA A 214 -16.21 -7.39 -18.99
CA ALA A 214 -15.85 -6.86 -20.32
C ALA A 214 -14.98 -7.83 -21.15
N GLY A 215 -14.31 -8.80 -20.51
CA GLY A 215 -13.47 -9.77 -21.21
C GLY A 215 -12.23 -9.18 -21.89
N LEU A 216 -11.79 -7.98 -21.51
CA LEU A 216 -10.66 -7.29 -22.14
C LEU A 216 -9.30 -7.90 -21.74
N TYR A 217 -9.22 -8.53 -20.59
CA TYR A 217 -8.03 -9.19 -20.03
C TYR A 217 -8.47 -10.35 -19.11
N LYS A 218 -7.51 -11.09 -18.54
CA LYS A 218 -7.83 -12.31 -17.76
C LYS A 218 -8.40 -12.07 -16.38
N ALA A 219 -7.99 -10.97 -15.73
CA ALA A 219 -8.44 -10.66 -14.37
C ALA A 219 -9.87 -10.15 -14.35
N ASP A 220 -10.56 -10.32 -13.21
CA ASP A 220 -11.86 -9.73 -12.99
C ASP A 220 -11.79 -8.19 -13.04
N ASP A 221 -12.79 -7.59 -13.65
CA ASP A 221 -12.88 -6.15 -13.86
C ASP A 221 -14.07 -5.50 -13.13
N VAL A 222 -14.89 -6.29 -12.45
CA VAL A 222 -15.94 -5.85 -11.53
C VAL A 222 -15.84 -6.64 -10.23
N VAL A 223 -15.84 -5.92 -9.10
CA VAL A 223 -15.90 -6.51 -7.75
C VAL A 223 -16.89 -5.72 -6.92
N ALA A 224 -17.72 -6.41 -6.15
CA ALA A 224 -18.61 -5.82 -5.17
C ALA A 224 -18.60 -6.62 -3.89
N GLY A 225 -18.67 -5.96 -2.72
CA GLY A 225 -18.72 -6.69 -1.49
C GLY A 225 -18.93 -5.86 -0.23
N GLN A 226 -19.02 -6.57 0.88
CA GLN A 226 -19.32 -6.02 2.19
C GLN A 226 -18.28 -6.49 3.20
N ILE A 227 -17.97 -5.62 4.15
CA ILE A 227 -17.13 -5.93 5.31
C ILE A 227 -17.90 -5.52 6.57
N LEU A 228 -18.04 -6.44 7.53
CA LEU A 228 -18.59 -6.17 8.82
C LEU A 228 -17.47 -6.10 9.86
N PHE A 229 -17.32 -4.95 10.50
CA PHE A 229 -16.31 -4.74 11.54
C PHE A 229 -16.79 -5.19 12.92
N GLN A 230 -15.87 -5.43 13.86
CA GLN A 230 -16.18 -5.83 15.23
C GLN A 230 -17.03 -4.80 16.00
N ASN A 231 -16.97 -3.53 15.62
CA ASN A 231 -17.77 -2.43 16.20
C ASN A 231 -19.16 -2.29 15.54
N ASP A 232 -19.61 -3.30 14.76
CA ASP A 232 -20.87 -3.35 14.01
C ASP A 232 -21.00 -2.36 12.86
N LEU A 233 -19.91 -1.70 12.45
CA LEU A 233 -19.88 -0.88 11.25
C LEU A 233 -19.98 -1.77 10.01
N LEU A 234 -20.85 -1.42 9.07
CA LEU A 234 -20.97 -2.06 7.77
C LEU A 234 -20.31 -1.23 6.67
N PHE A 235 -19.37 -1.83 5.95
CA PHE A 235 -18.80 -1.28 4.73
C PHE A 235 -19.43 -1.93 3.50
N ASN A 236 -19.76 -1.13 2.49
CA ASN A 236 -20.17 -1.58 1.17
C ASN A 236 -19.22 -0.97 0.13
N GLY A 237 -18.59 -1.80 -0.68
CA GLY A 237 -17.65 -1.37 -1.72
C GLY A 237 -18.00 -1.93 -3.09
N THR A 238 -17.81 -1.10 -4.11
CA THR A 238 -17.92 -1.48 -5.52
C THR A 238 -16.72 -0.96 -6.29
N TRP A 239 -16.16 -1.82 -7.15
CA TRP A 239 -15.04 -1.51 -8.02
C TRP A 239 -15.36 -1.97 -9.43
N THR A 240 -15.18 -1.09 -10.43
CA THR A 240 -15.27 -1.45 -11.83
C THR A 240 -14.18 -0.79 -12.64
N PHE A 241 -13.59 -1.53 -13.58
CA PHE A 241 -12.48 -1.07 -14.43
C PHE A 241 -12.88 -1.00 -15.91
N ASN A 242 -14.19 -0.95 -16.18
CA ASN A 242 -14.79 -0.85 -17.53
C ASN A 242 -15.98 0.10 -17.55
N ALA A 243 -16.04 1.08 -16.66
CA ALA A 243 -17.14 2.03 -16.54
C ALA A 243 -17.11 3.11 -17.62
N PHE A 244 -18.28 3.76 -17.85
CA PHE A 244 -18.39 4.93 -18.73
C PHE A 244 -17.64 6.15 -18.18
N GLU A 245 -17.59 6.32 -16.85
CA GLU A 245 -16.97 7.47 -16.18
C GLU A 245 -16.06 7.03 -15.03
N GLU A 246 -15.16 7.92 -14.64
CA GLU A 246 -14.29 7.71 -13.49
C GLU A 246 -14.98 8.18 -12.20
N VAL A 247 -14.97 7.33 -11.17
CA VAL A 247 -15.51 7.63 -9.85
C VAL A 247 -14.49 7.23 -8.78
N ASP A 248 -14.22 8.11 -7.84
CA ASP A 248 -13.41 7.85 -6.65
C ASP A 248 -14.10 8.50 -5.45
N SER A 249 -15.04 7.79 -4.86
CA SER A 249 -15.92 8.28 -3.81
C SER A 249 -15.94 7.33 -2.63
N CYS A 250 -15.73 7.88 -1.44
CA CYS A 250 -15.90 7.20 -0.17
C CYS A 250 -16.69 8.09 0.78
N GLN A 251 -17.75 7.53 1.40
CA GLN A 251 -18.57 8.23 2.38
C GLN A 251 -18.62 7.41 3.67
N ILE A 252 -18.36 8.05 4.80
CA ILE A 252 -18.57 7.49 6.14
C ILE A 252 -19.78 8.19 6.72
N ILE A 253 -20.84 7.43 6.98
CA ILE A 253 -22.11 7.91 7.51
C ILE A 253 -22.18 7.55 8.99
N GLY A 254 -22.34 8.55 9.84
CA GLY A 254 -22.49 8.39 11.29
C GLY A 254 -23.87 8.82 11.76
N THR A 255 -24.10 8.70 13.08
CA THR A 255 -25.38 9.06 13.70
C THR A 255 -25.67 10.57 13.74
N GLU A 256 -24.64 11.42 13.58
CA GLU A 256 -24.76 12.89 13.71
C GLU A 256 -24.20 13.64 12.49
N GLY A 257 -23.72 12.92 11.47
CA GLY A 257 -23.15 13.55 10.27
C GLY A 257 -22.51 12.55 9.32
N LYS A 258 -21.83 13.08 8.33
CA LYS A 258 -21.08 12.28 7.34
C LYS A 258 -19.75 12.93 6.95
N LEU A 259 -18.79 12.10 6.60
CA LEU A 259 -17.56 12.47 5.90
C LEU A 259 -17.64 11.96 4.47
N SER A 260 -17.26 12.79 3.49
CA SER A 260 -17.11 12.40 2.09
C SER A 260 -15.71 12.73 1.62
N PHE A 261 -15.04 11.81 0.93
CA PHE A 261 -13.66 11.98 0.48
C PHE A 261 -13.35 11.06 -0.69
N SER A 262 -12.19 11.27 -1.30
CA SER A 262 -11.63 10.39 -2.33
C SER A 262 -10.37 9.69 -1.81
N VAL A 263 -10.03 8.52 -2.38
CA VAL A 263 -8.80 7.82 -1.98
C VAL A 263 -7.63 8.17 -2.89
N PHE A 264 -7.87 8.40 -4.17
CA PHE A 264 -6.82 8.62 -5.18
C PHE A 264 -6.84 10.03 -5.78
N SER A 265 -8.02 10.62 -5.99
CA SER A 265 -8.19 11.85 -6.77
C SER A 265 -7.89 13.13 -6.00
N GLY A 266 -7.69 13.05 -4.67
CA GLY A 266 -7.30 14.21 -3.84
C GLY A 266 -8.38 15.28 -3.72
N GLN A 267 -9.67 14.92 -3.88
CA GLN A 267 -10.78 15.83 -3.62
C GLN A 267 -10.76 16.27 -2.15
N PRO A 268 -11.27 17.47 -1.81
CA PRO A 268 -11.39 17.89 -0.42
C PRO A 268 -12.16 16.89 0.43
N ILE A 269 -11.82 16.80 1.72
CA ILE A 269 -12.63 16.08 2.70
C ILE A 269 -13.80 16.98 3.05
N GLU A 270 -15.03 16.50 2.84
CA GLU A 270 -16.26 17.20 3.20
C GLU A 270 -16.86 16.59 4.47
N LEU A 271 -16.97 17.40 5.51
CA LEU A 271 -17.68 17.09 6.75
C LEU A 271 -19.02 17.82 6.76
N VAL A 272 -20.11 17.08 6.92
CA VAL A 272 -21.45 17.63 7.10
C VAL A 272 -22.03 17.04 8.38
N ASN A 273 -22.41 17.90 9.33
CA ASN A 273 -23.07 17.51 10.58
C ASN A 273 -24.03 18.58 11.08
N LYS A 274 -24.59 18.43 12.27
CA LYS A 274 -25.52 19.39 12.89
C LYS A 274 -24.97 20.82 13.03
N ASN A 275 -23.64 20.99 13.03
CA ASN A 275 -22.98 22.28 13.14
C ASN A 275 -22.75 22.96 11.77
N GLY A 276 -23.13 22.33 10.67
CA GLY A 276 -22.96 22.81 9.31
C GLY A 276 -22.01 21.97 8.47
N SER A 277 -21.43 22.58 7.44
CA SER A 277 -20.51 21.94 6.50
C SER A 277 -19.11 22.54 6.61
N GLN A 278 -18.09 21.69 6.56
CA GLN A 278 -16.67 22.07 6.51
C GLN A 278 -15.98 21.32 5.42
N SER A 279 -15.01 21.97 4.77
CA SER A 279 -14.19 21.39 3.70
C SER A 279 -12.71 21.51 4.04
N PHE A 280 -11.94 20.44 3.86
CA PHE A 280 -10.51 20.39 4.15
C PHE A 280 -9.74 20.00 2.90
N SER A 281 -8.91 20.90 2.38
CA SER A 281 -8.04 20.69 1.22
C SER A 281 -6.60 20.45 1.64
N PHE A 282 -5.90 19.61 0.88
CA PHE A 282 -4.50 19.27 1.12
C PHE A 282 -3.71 19.39 -0.18
N GLU A 283 -2.50 19.89 -0.09
CA GLU A 283 -1.59 19.90 -1.22
C GLU A 283 -1.10 18.49 -1.55
N ALA A 284 -0.94 18.22 -2.84
CA ALA A 284 -0.42 16.95 -3.30
C ALA A 284 1.05 16.77 -2.87
N LEU A 285 1.36 15.65 -2.26
CA LEU A 285 2.73 15.32 -1.87
C LEU A 285 3.57 14.97 -3.10
N LYS A 286 4.71 15.63 -3.28
CA LYS A 286 5.67 15.31 -4.35
C LYS A 286 6.14 13.85 -4.25
N HIS A 287 6.45 13.40 -3.04
CA HIS A 287 6.83 12.02 -2.75
C HIS A 287 5.77 11.43 -1.81
N VAL A 288 4.76 10.81 -2.39
CA VAL A 288 3.56 10.36 -1.67
C VAL A 288 3.84 9.37 -0.54
N GLN A 289 4.99 8.68 -0.57
CA GLN A 289 5.40 7.75 0.48
C GLN A 289 6.29 8.38 1.57
N GLN A 290 6.73 9.63 1.41
CA GLN A 290 7.68 10.24 2.36
C GLN A 290 7.18 10.17 3.82
N PRO A 291 5.93 10.52 4.17
CA PRO A 291 5.48 10.44 5.56
C PRO A 291 5.51 9.01 6.12
N MET A 292 5.24 8.00 5.29
CA MET A 292 5.33 6.60 5.71
C MET A 292 6.78 6.16 5.89
N ILE A 293 7.69 6.58 5.02
CA ILE A 293 9.12 6.29 5.16
C ILE A 293 9.68 6.92 6.44
N GLU A 294 9.28 8.14 6.80
CA GLU A 294 9.61 8.77 8.07
C GLU A 294 9.15 7.93 9.26
N ALA A 295 7.91 7.44 9.20
CA ALA A 295 7.34 6.56 10.22
C ALA A 295 8.08 5.22 10.33
N VAL A 296 8.42 4.59 9.20
CA VAL A 296 9.16 3.33 9.15
C VAL A 296 10.59 3.49 9.67
N VAL A 297 11.28 4.59 9.32
CA VAL A 297 12.61 4.90 9.86
C VAL A 297 12.57 5.04 11.37
N ALA A 298 11.60 5.77 11.92
CA ALA A 298 11.41 5.90 13.35
C ALA A 298 11.10 4.55 14.02
N TYR A 299 10.28 3.69 13.39
CA TYR A 299 10.02 2.33 13.85
C TYR A 299 11.29 1.46 13.88
N PHE A 300 12.10 1.47 12.82
CA PHE A 300 13.34 0.68 12.77
C PHE A 300 14.38 1.16 13.77
N LYS A 301 14.38 2.44 14.11
CA LYS A 301 15.17 3.00 15.21
C LYS A 301 14.63 2.62 16.59
N GLY A 302 13.39 2.17 16.72
CA GLY A 302 12.70 1.88 17.99
C GLY A 302 12.10 3.10 18.67
N GLU A 303 11.85 4.18 17.91
CA GLU A 303 11.32 5.46 18.39
C GLU A 303 9.78 5.51 18.34
N ARG A 304 9.14 4.56 17.63
CA ARG A 304 7.67 4.41 17.55
C ARG A 304 7.27 2.96 17.29
N SER A 305 5.96 2.67 17.41
CA SER A 305 5.34 1.42 16.98
C SER A 305 5.38 1.26 15.46
N ASN A 306 5.18 0.02 14.97
CA ASN A 306 5.08 -0.27 13.54
C ASN A 306 3.91 0.51 12.91
N PRO A 307 4.12 1.27 11.83
CA PRO A 307 3.03 2.00 11.17
C PRO A 307 2.08 1.09 10.39
N CYS A 308 2.56 -0.07 9.92
CA CYS A 308 1.73 -1.11 9.32
C CYS A 308 2.43 -2.46 9.44
N SER A 309 1.93 -3.34 10.29
CA SER A 309 2.54 -4.63 10.56
C SER A 309 2.22 -5.68 9.48
N VAL A 310 2.93 -6.81 9.54
CA VAL A 310 2.67 -7.95 8.65
C VAL A 310 1.29 -8.55 8.91
N GLU A 311 0.81 -8.54 10.16
CA GLU A 311 -0.53 -9.01 10.54
C GLU A 311 -1.61 -8.14 9.91
N GLU A 312 -1.45 -6.82 9.95
CA GLU A 312 -2.37 -5.87 9.30
C GLU A 312 -2.37 -6.06 7.77
N GLY A 313 -1.19 -6.28 7.17
CA GLY A 313 -1.06 -6.64 5.76
C GLY A 313 -1.76 -7.96 5.44
N LEU A 314 -1.65 -8.97 6.31
CA LEU A 314 -2.35 -10.26 6.19
C LEU A 314 -3.88 -10.08 6.23
N GLU A 315 -4.39 -9.23 7.13
CA GLU A 315 -5.84 -8.95 7.18
C GLU A 315 -6.34 -8.31 5.87
N VAL A 316 -5.58 -7.39 5.29
CA VAL A 316 -5.91 -6.84 3.96
C VAL A 316 -5.95 -7.92 2.89
N MET A 317 -4.99 -8.86 2.88
CA MET A 317 -4.98 -9.98 1.92
C MET A 317 -6.19 -10.89 2.08
N LYS A 318 -6.58 -11.25 3.32
CA LYS A 318 -7.81 -12.05 3.60
C LYS A 318 -9.06 -11.39 3.03
N VAL A 319 -9.17 -10.06 3.17
CA VAL A 319 -10.30 -9.31 2.63
C VAL A 319 -10.33 -9.36 1.10
N LEU A 320 -9.17 -9.16 0.45
CA LEU A 320 -9.08 -9.23 -1.02
C LEU A 320 -9.52 -10.60 -1.55
N ASP A 321 -9.05 -11.68 -0.93
CA ASP A 321 -9.40 -13.04 -1.32
C ASP A 321 -10.90 -13.31 -1.09
N ALA A 322 -11.44 -12.94 0.08
CA ALA A 322 -12.88 -13.13 0.38
C ALA A 322 -13.79 -12.31 -0.56
N LEU A 323 -13.40 -11.09 -0.95
CA LEU A 323 -14.15 -10.26 -1.91
C LEU A 323 -14.13 -10.84 -3.33
N THR A 324 -13.14 -11.66 -3.66
CA THR A 324 -12.98 -12.26 -5.00
C THR A 324 -13.30 -13.77 -5.03
N GLY A 325 -13.80 -14.33 -3.91
CA GLY A 325 -14.21 -15.74 -3.84
C GLY A 325 -13.04 -16.72 -3.89
N LYS A 326 -11.88 -16.32 -3.42
CA LYS A 326 -10.66 -17.16 -3.31
C LYS A 326 -10.52 -17.72 -1.91
#